data_00e15fdedf96f4e8571d9f0a46510401
#
_entry.id   00e15fdedf96f4e8571d9f0a46510401
#
_cell.length_a   1.000
_cell.length_b   1.000
_cell.length_c   1.000
_cell.angle_alpha   90.00
_cell.angle_beta   90.00
_cell.angle_gamma   90.00
#
_symmetry.space_group_name_H-M   'P 1'
#
loop_
_entity.id
_entity.type
_entity.pdbx_description
1 polymer ?
#
loop_
_entity_poly.entity_id
_entity_poly.type
_entity_poly.pdbx_seq_one_letter_code
_entity_poly.pdbx_strand_id
1 'polypeptide(L)'
;MSRKKTLTVTAPGKMMLAGEYAVLYGHSALVCAVDRRVKAFCDRPHKSPGRLLSLVVEETRQLGKRININVGEFIPDVESDQLFLNGRKLGLGSSAAVAVACTAAVMARAGVDPAELKEEIRKAAFRAHKKAQGGSGADIAASTLGGVLEYAIPGGADPSITRIEWPEELKTVFVWTGSSAVTHDLILRVDKVKTSDPAAHEEIMKRIGHASSNMIRAIKDSNIKNVLSAVTEQHAAFRDLGIMAGVEIVTKDIEDIAAMARDSGGSAKQSGAGGGDMAVAFFDSRDALADFSKSVHEKGYECLDMCIDKAGVRIERV
;
A
#
# COMPACT_ATOMS: atom_id res chain seq x y z
N MET A 1 29.49 6.83 -30.29
CA MET A 1 28.29 7.54 -29.81
C MET A 1 28.01 7.08 -28.37
N SER A 2 28.29 7.91 -27.37
CA SER A 2 27.96 7.61 -25.98
C SER A 2 26.42 7.52 -25.86
N ARG A 3 25.89 6.35 -25.46
CA ARG A 3 24.46 6.23 -25.11
C ARG A 3 24.21 7.24 -23.98
N LYS A 4 23.38 8.26 -24.23
CA LYS A 4 22.88 9.12 -23.16
C LYS A 4 22.22 8.22 -22.15
N LYS A 5 22.76 8.15 -20.93
CA LYS A 5 22.12 7.41 -19.82
C LYS A 5 20.75 8.01 -19.60
N THR A 6 19.73 7.21 -19.79
CA THR A 6 18.33 7.61 -19.55
C THR A 6 18.12 7.75 -18.05
N LEU A 7 17.73 8.94 -17.61
CA LEU A 7 17.39 9.18 -16.22
C LEU A 7 15.98 8.65 -15.95
N THR A 8 15.87 7.68 -15.07
CA THR A 8 14.61 7.06 -14.69
C THR A 8 14.39 7.22 -13.19
N VAL A 9 13.18 7.55 -12.79
CA VAL A 9 12.76 7.54 -11.39
C VAL A 9 11.87 6.35 -11.15
N THR A 10 12.06 5.67 -10.03
CA THR A 10 11.23 4.54 -9.65
C THR A 10 10.60 4.74 -8.28
N ALA A 11 9.36 4.25 -8.12
CA ALA A 11 8.65 4.23 -6.84
C ALA A 11 8.04 2.85 -6.60
N PRO A 12 8.15 2.30 -5.37
CA PRO A 12 7.63 0.98 -5.03
C PRO A 12 6.11 0.97 -4.92
N GLY A 13 5.50 -0.20 -5.12
CA GLY A 13 4.15 -0.50 -4.68
C GLY A 13 4.06 -0.58 -3.16
N LYS A 14 2.88 -0.87 -2.65
CA LYS A 14 2.61 -0.97 -1.21
C LYS A 14 1.74 -2.17 -0.86
N MET A 15 1.83 -2.62 0.40
CA MET A 15 0.88 -3.53 1.04
C MET A 15 0.40 -2.94 2.37
N MET A 16 -0.91 -3.00 2.62
CA MET A 16 -1.45 -2.71 3.95
C MET A 16 -1.24 -3.93 4.84
N LEU A 17 -0.65 -3.72 5.99
CA LEU A 17 -0.39 -4.78 6.98
C LEU A 17 -1.42 -4.76 8.11
N ALA A 18 -1.96 -3.58 8.42
CA ALA A 18 -2.98 -3.39 9.46
C ALA A 18 -3.74 -2.07 9.29
N GLY A 19 -4.96 -1.99 9.85
CA GLY A 19 -5.70 -0.74 10.05
C GLY A 19 -6.42 -0.22 8.80
N GLU A 20 -6.64 -1.06 7.79
CA GLU A 20 -7.50 -0.73 6.65
C GLU A 20 -8.86 -0.22 7.15
N TYR A 21 -9.50 0.66 6.41
CA TYR A 21 -10.73 1.39 6.77
C TYR A 21 -10.57 2.27 8.02
N ALA A 22 -10.15 1.72 9.18
CA ALA A 22 -10.06 2.43 10.45
C ALA A 22 -9.11 3.64 10.40
N VAL A 23 -8.11 3.64 9.50
CA VAL A 23 -7.20 4.78 9.27
C VAL A 23 -7.94 6.05 8.84
N LEU A 24 -9.08 5.94 8.16
CA LEU A 24 -9.92 7.06 7.76
C LEU A 24 -10.68 7.69 8.95
N TYR A 25 -10.70 7.00 10.09
CA TYR A 25 -11.39 7.40 11.32
C TYR A 25 -10.42 7.72 12.47
N GLY A 26 -9.15 8.04 12.13
CA GLY A 26 -8.15 8.51 13.08
C GLY A 26 -7.36 7.42 13.79
N HIS A 27 -7.56 6.14 13.45
CA HIS A 27 -6.77 5.03 13.99
C HIS A 27 -5.45 4.86 13.20
N SER A 28 -4.43 4.29 13.87
CA SER A 28 -3.17 3.96 13.21
C SER A 28 -3.33 2.77 12.27
N ALA A 29 -2.70 2.87 11.10
CA ALA A 29 -2.51 1.78 10.15
C ALA A 29 -1.03 1.44 10.05
N LEU A 30 -0.74 0.22 9.59
CA LEU A 30 0.58 -0.23 9.24
C LEU A 30 0.62 -0.53 7.73
N VAL A 31 1.54 0.11 7.03
CA VAL A 31 1.72 -0.04 5.58
C VAL A 31 3.18 -0.29 5.27
N CYS A 32 3.49 -1.15 4.32
CA CYS A 32 4.86 -1.32 3.83
C CYS A 32 4.97 -1.03 2.33
N ALA A 33 6.13 -0.55 1.93
CA ALA A 33 6.53 -0.54 0.53
C ALA A 33 7.04 -1.93 0.13
N VAL A 34 6.78 -2.33 -1.12
CA VAL A 34 7.24 -3.61 -1.68
C VAL A 34 8.09 -3.39 -2.92
N ASP A 35 9.02 -4.30 -3.19
CA ASP A 35 10.04 -4.18 -4.25
C ASP A 35 9.52 -4.36 -5.70
N ARG A 36 8.22 -4.34 -5.89
CA ARG A 36 7.55 -4.19 -7.19
C ARG A 36 7.36 -2.72 -7.50
N ARG A 37 7.97 -2.21 -8.57
CA ARG A 37 8.14 -0.77 -8.76
C ARG A 37 7.53 -0.27 -10.07
N VAL A 38 7.06 0.96 -10.04
CA VAL A 38 6.74 1.77 -11.22
C VAL A 38 7.99 2.50 -11.67
N LYS A 39 8.19 2.64 -12.98
CA LYS A 39 9.24 3.46 -13.58
C LYS A 39 8.62 4.67 -14.27
N ALA A 40 9.19 5.86 -14.06
CA ALA A 40 8.84 7.09 -14.76
C ALA A 40 10.09 7.65 -15.45
N PHE A 41 9.97 7.97 -16.75
CA PHE A 41 11.10 8.36 -17.60
C PHE A 41 11.22 9.88 -17.68
N CYS A 42 12.36 10.42 -17.30
CA CYS A 42 12.58 11.88 -17.29
C CYS A 42 12.76 12.50 -18.67
N ASP A 43 13.03 11.70 -19.71
CA ASP A 43 13.28 12.13 -21.10
C ASP A 43 12.24 11.64 -22.11
N ARG A 44 11.29 10.81 -21.70
CA ARG A 44 10.24 10.23 -22.54
C ARG A 44 8.88 10.78 -22.16
N PRO A 45 8.24 11.61 -23.02
CA PRO A 45 6.93 12.16 -22.73
C PRO A 45 5.82 11.13 -22.91
N HIS A 46 4.82 11.16 -22.06
CA HIS A 46 3.60 10.36 -22.17
C HIS A 46 2.75 10.85 -23.36
N LYS A 47 2.33 9.93 -24.23
CA LYS A 47 1.61 10.26 -25.48
C LYS A 47 0.15 10.69 -25.24
N SER A 48 -0.52 10.09 -24.25
CA SER A 48 -1.93 10.35 -23.95
C SER A 48 -2.19 10.24 -22.45
N PRO A 49 -1.84 11.28 -21.67
CA PRO A 49 -1.93 11.24 -20.23
C PRO A 49 -3.39 11.21 -19.76
N GLY A 50 -3.69 10.29 -18.84
CA GLY A 50 -4.97 10.24 -18.15
C GLY A 50 -5.07 11.31 -17.04
N ARG A 51 -6.26 11.40 -16.41
CA ARG A 51 -6.57 12.38 -15.36
C ARG A 51 -5.53 12.44 -14.22
N LEU A 52 -5.08 11.29 -13.74
CA LEU A 52 -4.11 11.24 -12.64
C LEU A 52 -2.79 11.93 -13.03
N LEU A 53 -2.22 11.61 -14.19
CA LEU A 53 -0.95 12.20 -14.64
C LEU A 53 -1.07 13.71 -14.86
N SER A 54 -2.18 14.19 -15.39
CA SER A 54 -2.45 15.63 -15.55
C SER A 54 -2.48 16.35 -14.20
N LEU A 55 -3.16 15.77 -13.20
CA LEU A 55 -3.19 16.31 -11.84
C LEU A 55 -1.82 16.27 -11.16
N VAL A 56 -1.04 15.21 -11.38
CA VAL A 56 0.34 15.09 -10.86
C VAL A 56 1.20 16.24 -11.36
N VAL A 57 1.18 16.50 -12.66
CA VAL A 57 1.98 17.60 -13.23
C VAL A 57 1.53 18.96 -12.72
N GLU A 58 0.20 19.19 -12.60
CA GLU A 58 -0.35 20.42 -12.02
C GLU A 58 0.14 20.62 -10.58
N GLU A 59 0.01 19.63 -9.71
CA GLU A 59 0.46 19.73 -8.31
C GLU A 59 1.99 19.87 -8.20
N THR A 60 2.74 19.23 -9.11
CA THR A 60 4.21 19.36 -9.15
C THR A 60 4.62 20.77 -9.61
N ARG A 61 3.90 21.39 -10.54
CA ARG A 61 4.14 22.77 -10.94
C ARG A 61 3.86 23.76 -9.79
N GLN A 62 2.82 23.51 -8.99
CA GLN A 62 2.56 24.30 -7.79
C GLN A 62 3.66 24.10 -6.74
N LEU A 63 4.18 22.88 -6.58
CA LEU A 63 5.35 22.62 -5.75
C LEU A 63 6.56 23.42 -6.27
N GLY A 64 6.88 23.31 -7.56
CA GLY A 64 7.98 24.04 -8.18
C GLY A 64 7.90 25.57 -7.93
N LYS A 65 6.71 26.16 -8.08
CA LYS A 65 6.52 27.59 -7.77
C LYS A 65 6.85 27.94 -6.32
N ARG A 66 6.45 27.09 -5.36
CA ARG A 66 6.70 27.32 -3.91
C ARG A 66 8.18 27.27 -3.55
N ILE A 67 8.96 26.45 -4.25
CA ILE A 67 10.40 26.29 -4.00
C ILE A 67 11.26 27.02 -5.06
N ASN A 68 10.64 27.87 -5.87
CA ASN A 68 11.27 28.69 -6.92
C ASN A 68 12.03 27.87 -7.99
N ILE A 69 11.42 26.74 -8.43
CA ILE A 69 11.96 25.86 -9.47
C ILE A 69 10.95 25.79 -10.63
N ASN A 70 11.42 26.01 -11.85
CA ASN A 70 10.60 25.86 -13.06
C ASN A 70 10.63 24.40 -13.53
N VAL A 71 9.54 23.67 -13.37
CA VAL A 71 9.41 22.26 -13.76
C VAL A 71 8.82 22.04 -15.16
N GLY A 72 8.33 23.10 -15.83
CA GLY A 72 7.74 23.03 -17.19
C GLY A 72 6.41 22.29 -17.25
N GLU A 73 6.08 21.76 -18.46
CA GLU A 73 4.82 21.07 -18.74
C GLU A 73 4.99 19.57 -19.07
N PHE A 74 6.19 19.05 -18.82
CA PHE A 74 6.54 17.69 -19.16
C PHE A 74 5.75 16.67 -18.32
N ILE A 75 5.10 15.71 -19.00
CA ILE A 75 4.42 14.57 -18.37
C ILE A 75 5.26 13.32 -18.67
N PRO A 76 5.86 12.67 -17.66
CA PRO A 76 6.67 11.49 -17.85
C PRO A 76 5.86 10.31 -18.39
N ASP A 77 6.43 9.53 -19.30
CA ASP A 77 5.94 8.21 -19.62
C ASP A 77 6.23 7.23 -18.48
N VAL A 78 5.40 6.21 -18.30
CA VAL A 78 5.46 5.29 -17.16
C VAL A 78 5.35 3.84 -17.57
N GLU A 79 6.08 2.98 -16.87
CA GLU A 79 5.97 1.54 -16.93
C GLU A 79 5.59 1.01 -15.54
N SER A 80 4.55 0.18 -15.46
CA SER A 80 4.04 -0.37 -14.20
C SER A 80 3.85 -1.89 -14.22
N ASP A 81 4.48 -2.58 -15.15
CA ASP A 81 4.28 -4.01 -15.43
C ASP A 81 4.55 -4.90 -14.21
N GLN A 82 5.50 -4.51 -13.36
CA GLN A 82 5.80 -5.23 -12.11
C GLN A 82 4.64 -5.26 -11.11
N LEU A 83 3.63 -4.39 -11.24
CA LEU A 83 2.45 -4.36 -10.38
C LEU A 83 1.27 -5.14 -10.97
N PHE A 84 1.56 -5.92 -12.02
CA PHE A 84 0.61 -6.80 -12.69
C PHE A 84 1.17 -8.22 -12.76
N LEU A 85 0.29 -9.20 -12.74
CA LEU A 85 0.58 -10.60 -13.00
C LEU A 85 -0.40 -11.13 -14.04
N ASN A 86 0.10 -11.69 -15.13
CA ASN A 86 -0.74 -12.19 -16.25
C ASN A 86 -1.79 -11.16 -16.73
N GLY A 87 -1.42 -9.87 -16.79
CA GLY A 87 -2.29 -8.77 -17.22
C GLY A 87 -3.33 -8.32 -16.16
N ARG A 88 -3.34 -8.92 -14.96
CA ARG A 88 -4.22 -8.54 -13.86
C ARG A 88 -3.47 -7.71 -12.82
N LYS A 89 -4.12 -6.70 -12.25
CA LYS A 89 -3.53 -5.89 -11.16
C LYS A 89 -3.37 -6.73 -9.90
N LEU A 90 -2.23 -6.56 -9.23
CA LEU A 90 -1.92 -7.23 -7.96
C LEU A 90 -2.45 -6.48 -6.71
N GLY A 91 -3.17 -5.38 -6.84
CA GLY A 91 -3.63 -4.61 -5.66
C GLY A 91 -2.52 -3.84 -4.91
N LEU A 92 -1.34 -3.72 -5.52
CA LEU A 92 -0.13 -3.12 -4.90
C LEU A 92 -0.11 -1.58 -4.93
N GLY A 93 -1.24 -0.90 -5.12
CA GLY A 93 -1.30 0.56 -5.11
C GLY A 93 -0.63 1.23 -6.32
N SER A 94 -0.81 0.67 -7.53
CA SER A 94 -0.17 1.17 -8.75
C SER A 94 -0.40 2.67 -9.00
N SER A 95 -1.59 3.19 -8.73
CA SER A 95 -1.90 4.62 -8.91
C SER A 95 -1.08 5.53 -7.98
N ALA A 96 -0.88 5.13 -6.74
CA ALA A 96 -0.04 5.85 -5.79
C ALA A 96 1.44 5.83 -6.23
N ALA A 97 1.95 4.66 -6.60
CA ALA A 97 3.33 4.52 -7.10
C ALA A 97 3.56 5.34 -8.38
N VAL A 98 2.58 5.36 -9.31
CA VAL A 98 2.61 6.23 -10.51
C VAL A 98 2.65 7.70 -10.11
N ALA A 99 1.78 8.15 -9.19
CA ALA A 99 1.75 9.55 -8.77
C ALA A 99 3.10 9.98 -8.15
N VAL A 100 3.69 9.14 -7.29
CA VAL A 100 4.98 9.41 -6.66
C VAL A 100 6.12 9.41 -7.68
N ALA A 101 6.21 8.37 -8.53
CA ALA A 101 7.27 8.26 -9.53
C ALA A 101 7.24 9.44 -10.52
N CYS A 102 6.05 9.83 -11.00
CA CYS A 102 5.90 10.95 -11.93
C CYS A 102 6.21 12.30 -11.27
N THR A 103 5.74 12.55 -10.03
CA THR A 103 6.09 13.78 -9.30
C THR A 103 7.62 13.90 -9.17
N ALA A 104 8.27 12.82 -8.75
CA ALA A 104 9.71 12.78 -8.59
C ALA A 104 10.46 12.90 -9.93
N ALA A 105 9.97 12.29 -11.01
CA ALA A 105 10.59 12.38 -12.34
C ALA A 105 10.53 13.80 -12.92
N VAL A 106 9.41 14.53 -12.72
CA VAL A 106 9.28 15.93 -13.11
C VAL A 106 10.27 16.80 -12.34
N MET A 107 10.45 16.57 -11.02
CA MET A 107 11.43 17.27 -10.20
C MET A 107 12.88 16.93 -10.62
N ALA A 108 13.18 15.65 -10.85
CA ALA A 108 14.49 15.20 -11.29
C ALA A 108 14.87 15.79 -12.66
N ARG A 109 13.91 15.89 -13.59
CA ARG A 109 14.12 16.56 -14.88
C ARG A 109 14.45 18.04 -14.72
N ALA A 110 13.90 18.70 -13.72
CA ALA A 110 14.21 20.10 -13.36
C ALA A 110 15.55 20.25 -12.60
N GLY A 111 16.33 19.18 -12.44
CA GLY A 111 17.64 19.18 -11.79
C GLY A 111 17.61 19.02 -10.28
N VAL A 112 16.49 18.63 -9.70
CA VAL A 112 16.34 18.43 -8.25
C VAL A 112 16.44 16.94 -7.91
N ASP A 113 17.23 16.59 -6.91
CA ASP A 113 17.28 15.22 -6.42
C ASP A 113 16.02 14.92 -5.61
N PRO A 114 15.17 13.94 -6.02
CA PRO A 114 13.99 13.55 -5.27
C PRO A 114 14.28 13.10 -3.83
N ALA A 115 15.48 12.64 -3.53
CA ALA A 115 15.86 12.23 -2.19
C ALA A 115 15.86 13.40 -1.19
N GLU A 116 16.15 14.62 -1.67
CA GLU A 116 16.18 15.84 -0.86
C GLU A 116 14.79 16.41 -0.58
N LEU A 117 13.77 16.03 -1.39
CA LEU A 117 12.42 16.59 -1.34
C LEU A 117 11.34 15.51 -1.13
N LYS A 118 11.65 14.43 -0.44
CA LYS A 118 10.68 13.31 -0.26
C LYS A 118 9.36 13.76 0.33
N GLU A 119 9.38 14.64 1.32
CA GLU A 119 8.15 15.09 1.98
C GLU A 119 7.30 16.01 1.07
N GLU A 120 7.93 16.88 0.31
CA GLU A 120 7.27 17.76 -0.68
C GLU A 120 6.69 16.94 -1.82
N ILE A 121 7.42 15.94 -2.30
CA ILE A 121 6.96 14.98 -3.32
C ILE A 121 5.76 14.21 -2.78
N ARG A 122 5.84 13.69 -1.54
CA ARG A 122 4.73 13.00 -0.89
C ARG A 122 3.47 13.87 -0.85
N LYS A 123 3.61 15.11 -0.39
CA LYS A 123 2.49 16.06 -0.29
C LYS A 123 1.89 16.41 -1.66
N ALA A 124 2.72 16.63 -2.70
CA ALA A 124 2.23 16.92 -4.05
C ALA A 124 1.56 15.70 -4.67
N ALA A 125 2.18 14.52 -4.62
CA ALA A 125 1.60 13.27 -5.10
C ALA A 125 0.28 12.93 -4.39
N PHE A 126 0.21 13.14 -3.07
CA PHE A 126 -1.01 12.93 -2.29
C PHE A 126 -2.15 13.84 -2.74
N ARG A 127 -1.90 15.15 -2.93
CA ARG A 127 -2.94 16.07 -3.40
C ARG A 127 -3.47 15.66 -4.77
N ALA A 128 -2.59 15.31 -5.71
CA ALA A 128 -2.99 14.82 -7.03
C ALA A 128 -3.82 13.53 -6.95
N HIS A 129 -3.33 12.54 -6.18
CA HIS A 129 -3.99 11.25 -6.02
C HIS A 129 -5.36 11.39 -5.32
N LYS A 130 -5.44 12.21 -4.27
CA LYS A 130 -6.69 12.49 -3.54
C LYS A 130 -7.76 13.11 -4.43
N LYS A 131 -7.38 14.07 -5.31
CA LYS A 131 -8.27 14.67 -6.30
C LYS A 131 -8.73 13.68 -7.37
N ALA A 132 -7.91 12.68 -7.71
CA ALA A 132 -8.21 11.68 -8.72
C ALA A 132 -9.08 10.53 -8.20
N GLN A 133 -8.78 10.02 -7.01
CA GLN A 133 -9.30 8.73 -6.51
C GLN A 133 -9.70 8.73 -5.02
N GLY A 134 -9.32 9.75 -4.24
CA GLY A 134 -9.54 9.77 -2.79
C GLY A 134 -8.51 8.92 -2.01
N GLY A 135 -8.91 8.41 -0.86
CA GLY A 135 -8.09 7.53 -0.01
C GLY A 135 -7.33 8.25 1.10
N SER A 136 -6.71 7.47 1.99
CA SER A 136 -5.99 7.98 3.17
C SER A 136 -4.63 8.61 2.85
N GLY A 137 -3.96 8.15 1.78
CA GLY A 137 -2.59 8.52 1.43
C GLY A 137 -1.49 7.65 2.07
N ALA A 138 -1.85 6.60 2.80
CA ALA A 138 -0.88 5.65 3.34
C ALA A 138 -0.05 4.97 2.23
N ASP A 139 -0.67 4.69 1.09
CA ASP A 139 -0.04 4.17 -0.12
C ASP A 139 0.99 5.14 -0.71
N ILE A 140 0.64 6.43 -0.78
CA ILE A 140 1.56 7.49 -1.21
C ILE A 140 2.77 7.59 -0.24
N ALA A 141 2.50 7.51 1.08
CA ALA A 141 3.57 7.54 2.08
C ALA A 141 4.53 6.37 1.90
N ALA A 142 4.02 5.13 1.76
CA ALA A 142 4.82 3.94 1.55
C ALA A 142 5.65 4.05 0.24
N SER A 143 5.02 4.41 -0.88
CA SER A 143 5.71 4.56 -2.16
C SER A 143 6.79 5.64 -2.14
N THR A 144 6.61 6.71 -1.33
CA THR A 144 7.59 7.81 -1.25
C THR A 144 8.74 7.49 -0.30
N LEU A 145 8.41 7.00 0.90
CA LEU A 145 9.38 6.88 2.00
C LEU A 145 10.05 5.50 2.04
N GLY A 146 9.36 4.47 1.59
CA GLY A 146 9.82 3.09 1.72
C GLY A 146 9.73 2.56 3.16
N GLY A 147 10.09 1.28 3.35
CA GLY A 147 10.07 0.60 4.64
C GLY A 147 8.69 0.24 5.12
N VAL A 148 8.58 0.00 6.41
CA VAL A 148 7.31 -0.20 7.12
C VAL A 148 6.98 1.08 7.88
N LEU A 149 5.75 1.57 7.73
CA LEU A 149 5.32 2.84 8.29
C LEU A 149 4.06 2.64 9.15
N GLU A 150 4.10 3.13 10.36
CA GLU A 150 2.90 3.49 11.11
C GLU A 150 2.37 4.80 10.54
N TYR A 151 1.11 4.80 10.14
CA TYR A 151 0.46 5.92 9.48
C TYR A 151 -0.87 6.23 10.17
N ALA A 152 -1.09 7.47 10.56
CA ALA A 152 -2.34 7.91 11.17
C ALA A 152 -2.74 9.32 10.69
N ILE A 153 -4.04 9.61 10.65
CA ILE A 153 -4.60 10.94 10.31
C ILE A 153 -5.34 11.48 11.54
N PRO A 154 -4.65 12.04 12.52
CA PRO A 154 -5.29 12.52 13.74
C PRO A 154 -6.19 13.72 13.44
N GLY A 155 -7.50 13.60 13.70
CA GLY A 155 -8.44 14.71 13.61
C GLY A 155 -8.56 15.35 12.21
N GLY A 156 -8.18 14.65 11.14
CA GLY A 156 -8.20 15.19 9.76
C GLY A 156 -7.04 16.14 9.43
N ALA A 157 -6.04 16.24 10.32
CA ALA A 157 -4.82 17.02 10.13
C ALA A 157 -3.83 16.35 9.13
N ASP A 158 -2.64 16.92 8.98
CA ASP A 158 -1.55 16.28 8.26
C ASP A 158 -1.24 14.91 8.92
N PRO A 159 -0.95 13.87 8.12
CA PRO A 159 -0.70 12.54 8.66
C PRO A 159 0.54 12.50 9.53
N SER A 160 0.44 11.77 10.64
CA SER A 160 1.61 11.32 11.41
C SER A 160 2.18 10.07 10.75
N ILE A 161 3.49 10.06 10.48
CA ILE A 161 4.18 8.96 9.82
C ILE A 161 5.42 8.62 10.60
N THR A 162 5.51 7.39 11.09
CA THR A 162 6.67 6.88 11.84
C THR A 162 7.19 5.61 11.18
N ARG A 163 8.48 5.54 10.90
CA ARG A 163 9.12 4.31 10.40
C ARG A 163 9.19 3.27 11.52
N ILE A 164 8.84 2.03 11.20
CA ILE A 164 8.88 0.89 12.11
C ILE A 164 10.01 -0.04 11.69
N GLU A 165 10.86 -0.40 12.62
CA GLU A 165 11.84 -1.48 12.45
C GLU A 165 11.10 -2.81 12.33
N TRP A 166 11.42 -3.57 11.26
CA TRP A 166 10.77 -4.85 11.01
C TRP A 166 11.60 -5.97 11.65
N PRO A 167 11.03 -6.75 12.60
CA PRO A 167 11.77 -7.81 13.26
C PRO A 167 12.20 -8.88 12.26
N GLU A 168 13.46 -9.32 12.33
CA GLU A 168 13.98 -10.38 11.46
C GLU A 168 13.31 -11.73 11.70
N GLU A 169 12.82 -11.96 12.91
CA GLU A 169 12.09 -13.15 13.32
C GLU A 169 10.69 -13.21 12.70
N LEU A 170 10.07 -12.09 12.42
CA LEU A 170 8.73 -12.02 11.81
C LEU A 170 8.81 -12.32 10.32
N LYS A 171 8.54 -13.57 9.94
CA LYS A 171 8.50 -14.00 8.54
C LYS A 171 7.18 -13.56 7.93
N THR A 172 7.25 -12.97 6.74
CA THR A 172 6.09 -12.41 6.04
C THR A 172 6.07 -12.91 4.61
N VAL A 173 4.91 -13.31 4.13
CA VAL A 173 4.69 -13.69 2.74
C VAL A 173 3.41 -13.04 2.21
N PHE A 174 3.43 -12.69 0.94
CA PHE A 174 2.31 -12.11 0.23
C PHE A 174 1.74 -13.16 -0.73
N VAL A 175 0.43 -13.40 -0.64
CA VAL A 175 -0.26 -14.42 -1.43
C VAL A 175 -1.25 -13.74 -2.35
N TRP A 176 -1.17 -14.03 -3.64
CA TRP A 176 -2.15 -13.57 -4.61
C TRP A 176 -3.30 -14.58 -4.71
N THR A 177 -4.54 -14.09 -4.60
CA THR A 177 -5.75 -14.92 -4.64
C THR A 177 -6.17 -15.34 -6.05
N GLY A 178 -5.55 -14.77 -7.10
CA GLY A 178 -5.95 -15.01 -8.48
C GLY A 178 -7.12 -14.16 -8.97
N SER A 179 -7.75 -13.39 -8.10
CA SER A 179 -8.87 -12.49 -8.40
C SER A 179 -8.51 -11.03 -8.14
N SER A 180 -9.19 -10.09 -8.81
CA SER A 180 -9.01 -8.65 -8.58
C SER A 180 -10.24 -8.07 -7.89
N ALA A 181 -10.01 -7.30 -6.83
CA ALA A 181 -11.06 -6.65 -6.07
C ALA A 181 -11.65 -5.42 -6.78
N VAL A 182 -12.96 -5.20 -6.64
CA VAL A 182 -13.62 -3.95 -7.02
C VAL A 182 -13.69 -3.04 -5.78
N THR A 183 -12.56 -2.46 -5.41
CA THR A 183 -12.34 -1.68 -4.18
C THR A 183 -13.37 -0.57 -3.97
N HIS A 184 -13.80 0.11 -5.05
CA HIS A 184 -14.73 1.25 -4.96
C HIS A 184 -16.09 0.85 -4.37
N ASP A 185 -16.66 -0.28 -4.81
CA ASP A 185 -17.95 -0.75 -4.34
C ASP A 185 -17.91 -1.17 -2.87
N LEU A 186 -16.81 -1.79 -2.44
CA LEU A 186 -16.60 -2.18 -1.04
C LEU A 186 -16.60 -0.95 -0.12
N ILE A 187 -15.84 0.08 -0.49
CA ILE A 187 -15.79 1.33 0.28
C ILE A 187 -17.18 1.98 0.37
N LEU A 188 -17.91 2.07 -0.75
CA LEU A 188 -19.26 2.63 -0.75
C LEU A 188 -20.24 1.86 0.15
N ARG A 189 -20.11 0.54 0.20
CA ARG A 189 -20.96 -0.29 1.08
C ARG A 189 -20.62 -0.12 2.55
N VAL A 190 -19.35 -0.05 2.88
CA VAL A 190 -18.90 0.25 4.25
C VAL A 190 -19.34 1.66 4.68
N ASP A 191 -19.23 2.66 3.80
CA ASP A 191 -19.72 4.02 4.08
C ASP A 191 -21.25 4.08 4.32
N LYS A 192 -22.02 3.20 3.68
CA LYS A 192 -23.47 3.09 3.96
C LYS A 192 -23.76 2.65 5.39
N VAL A 193 -22.97 1.73 5.94
CA VAL A 193 -23.11 1.30 7.36
C VAL A 193 -22.97 2.49 8.29
N LYS A 194 -22.02 3.39 8.02
CA LYS A 194 -21.84 4.63 8.79
C LYS A 194 -23.11 5.49 8.86
N THR A 195 -23.92 5.45 7.80
CA THR A 195 -25.16 6.24 7.72
C THR A 195 -26.34 5.49 8.33
N SER A 196 -26.45 4.16 8.12
CA SER A 196 -27.57 3.34 8.57
C SER A 196 -27.46 2.92 10.03
N ASP A 197 -26.26 2.65 10.52
CA ASP A 197 -25.95 2.28 11.91
C ASP A 197 -24.60 2.87 12.35
N PRO A 198 -24.59 4.16 12.72
CA PRO A 198 -23.36 4.85 13.14
C PRO A 198 -22.68 4.20 14.35
N ALA A 199 -23.45 3.66 15.30
CA ALA A 199 -22.92 3.06 16.51
C ALA A 199 -22.16 1.76 16.22
N ALA A 200 -22.77 0.85 15.45
CA ALA A 200 -22.13 -0.38 15.02
C ALA A 200 -20.90 -0.10 14.14
N HIS A 201 -20.98 0.91 13.25
CA HIS A 201 -19.84 1.33 12.45
C HIS A 201 -18.68 1.84 13.32
N GLU A 202 -18.95 2.69 14.31
CA GLU A 202 -17.93 3.21 15.24
C GLU A 202 -17.26 2.08 16.01
N GLU A 203 -18.05 1.13 16.51
CA GLU A 203 -17.55 -0.01 17.29
C GLU A 203 -16.62 -0.90 16.44
N ILE A 204 -17.02 -1.25 15.21
CA ILE A 204 -16.17 -2.09 14.37
C ILE A 204 -14.89 -1.36 13.92
N MET A 205 -14.93 -0.04 13.67
CA MET A 205 -13.74 0.75 13.37
C MET A 205 -12.79 0.83 14.58
N LYS A 206 -13.32 0.98 15.79
CA LYS A 206 -12.52 0.90 17.05
C LYS A 206 -11.87 -0.46 17.19
N ARG A 207 -12.59 -1.55 16.93
CA ARG A 207 -12.06 -2.91 17.02
C ARG A 207 -10.92 -3.13 16.04
N ILE A 208 -11.07 -2.73 14.77
CA ILE A 208 -9.99 -2.78 13.75
C ILE A 208 -8.81 -1.91 14.19
N GLY A 209 -9.07 -0.69 14.67
CA GLY A 209 -8.05 0.25 15.14
C GLY A 209 -7.27 -0.26 16.35
N HIS A 210 -7.94 -0.89 17.32
CA HIS A 210 -7.28 -1.51 18.47
C HIS A 210 -6.40 -2.69 18.07
N ALA A 211 -6.89 -3.57 17.19
CA ALA A 211 -6.11 -4.69 16.67
C ALA A 211 -4.87 -4.19 15.88
N SER A 212 -5.02 -3.11 15.09
CA SER A 212 -3.89 -2.46 14.42
C SER A 212 -2.86 -1.91 15.42
N SER A 213 -3.31 -1.17 16.45
CA SER A 213 -2.44 -0.61 17.47
C SER A 213 -1.73 -1.69 18.28
N ASN A 214 -2.40 -2.81 18.56
CA ASN A 214 -1.82 -3.97 19.23
C ASN A 214 -0.74 -4.62 18.36
N MET A 215 -0.98 -4.78 17.04
CA MET A 215 0.02 -5.29 16.11
C MET A 215 1.25 -4.38 16.06
N ILE A 216 1.07 -3.07 15.94
CA ILE A 216 2.16 -2.09 15.89
C ILE A 216 3.00 -2.15 17.19
N ARG A 217 2.36 -2.21 18.34
CA ARG A 217 3.05 -2.34 19.64
C ARG A 217 3.82 -3.66 19.72
N ALA A 218 3.18 -4.78 19.35
CA ALA A 218 3.80 -6.09 19.38
C ALA A 218 5.03 -6.18 18.47
N ILE A 219 5.01 -5.50 17.31
CA ILE A 219 6.18 -5.40 16.41
C ILE A 219 7.30 -4.59 17.07
N LYS A 220 6.99 -3.43 17.68
CA LYS A 220 7.99 -2.62 18.39
C LYS A 220 8.63 -3.38 19.55
N ASP A 221 7.87 -4.25 20.21
CA ASP A 221 8.31 -5.08 21.34
C ASP A 221 8.93 -6.42 20.87
N SER A 222 9.04 -6.67 19.55
CA SER A 222 9.48 -7.94 18.94
C SER A 222 8.71 -9.17 19.48
N ASN A 223 7.44 -8.99 19.84
CA ASN A 223 6.58 -10.04 20.38
C ASN A 223 5.74 -10.68 19.26
N ILE A 224 6.34 -11.67 18.57
CA ILE A 224 5.74 -12.29 17.38
C ILE A 224 4.39 -12.96 17.71
N LYS A 225 4.27 -13.59 18.88
CA LYS A 225 3.00 -14.22 19.30
C LYS A 225 1.85 -13.20 19.36
N ASN A 226 2.10 -12.02 19.90
CA ASN A 226 1.10 -10.97 19.94
C ASN A 226 0.82 -10.35 18.56
N VAL A 227 1.82 -10.32 17.66
CA VAL A 227 1.59 -9.95 16.25
C VAL A 227 0.60 -10.92 15.61
N LEU A 228 0.82 -12.23 15.70
CA LEU A 228 -0.06 -13.25 15.13
C LEU A 228 -1.48 -13.16 15.70
N SER A 229 -1.61 -12.95 17.02
CA SER A 229 -2.92 -12.73 17.67
C SER A 229 -3.64 -11.50 17.12
N ALA A 230 -2.93 -10.37 16.95
CA ALA A 230 -3.50 -9.15 16.41
C ALA A 230 -3.93 -9.28 14.94
N VAL A 231 -3.21 -10.05 14.13
CA VAL A 231 -3.60 -10.38 12.74
C VAL A 231 -4.88 -11.21 12.71
N THR A 232 -5.00 -12.21 13.59
CA THR A 232 -6.21 -13.04 13.72
C THR A 232 -7.42 -12.19 14.11
N GLU A 233 -7.25 -11.25 15.06
CA GLU A 233 -8.31 -10.34 15.48
C GLU A 233 -8.74 -9.40 14.34
N GLN A 234 -7.79 -8.85 13.57
CA GLN A 234 -8.11 -8.04 12.40
C GLN A 234 -8.88 -8.84 11.35
N HIS A 235 -8.45 -10.08 11.05
CA HIS A 235 -9.15 -10.96 10.11
C HIS A 235 -10.61 -11.16 10.52
N ALA A 236 -10.85 -11.46 11.81
CA ALA A 236 -12.21 -11.60 12.35
C ALA A 236 -13.01 -10.28 12.25
N ALA A 237 -12.39 -9.13 12.60
CA ALA A 237 -13.06 -7.84 12.52
C ALA A 237 -13.43 -7.46 11.06
N PHE A 238 -12.61 -7.79 10.07
CA PHE A 238 -12.93 -7.54 8.66
C PHE A 238 -14.04 -8.46 8.14
N ARG A 239 -14.10 -9.71 8.60
CA ARG A 239 -15.23 -10.59 8.29
C ARG A 239 -16.53 -10.01 8.83
N ASP A 240 -16.53 -9.56 10.09
CA ASP A 240 -17.72 -8.98 10.73
C ASP A 240 -18.13 -7.66 10.04
N LEU A 241 -17.17 -6.82 9.63
CA LEU A 241 -17.42 -5.63 8.82
C LEU A 241 -18.05 -5.98 7.47
N GLY A 242 -17.59 -7.04 6.82
CA GLY A 242 -18.16 -7.55 5.56
C GLY A 242 -19.62 -7.99 5.72
N ILE A 243 -19.92 -8.74 6.78
CA ILE A 243 -21.30 -9.16 7.12
C ILE A 243 -22.19 -7.92 7.35
N MET A 244 -21.70 -6.96 8.14
CA MET A 244 -22.42 -5.72 8.45
C MET A 244 -22.69 -4.88 7.20
N ALA A 245 -21.74 -4.80 6.27
CA ALA A 245 -21.84 -4.04 5.04
C ALA A 245 -22.55 -4.79 3.89
N GLY A 246 -22.86 -6.09 4.08
CA GLY A 246 -23.46 -6.95 3.06
C GLY A 246 -22.54 -7.15 1.85
N VAL A 247 -21.22 -7.28 2.08
CA VAL A 247 -20.19 -7.49 1.05
C VAL A 247 -19.12 -8.46 1.53
N GLU A 248 -18.48 -9.15 0.60
CA GLU A 248 -17.37 -10.06 0.90
C GLU A 248 -16.03 -9.27 1.00
N ILE A 249 -15.77 -8.65 2.17
CA ILE A 249 -14.45 -8.09 2.46
C ILE A 249 -13.43 -9.23 2.58
N VAL A 250 -13.79 -10.26 3.36
CA VAL A 250 -13.03 -11.50 3.47
C VAL A 250 -13.69 -12.52 2.57
N THR A 251 -13.08 -12.79 1.42
CA THR A 251 -13.56 -13.78 0.46
C THR A 251 -13.23 -15.19 0.91
N LYS A 252 -13.87 -16.20 0.26
CA LYS A 252 -13.56 -17.60 0.53
C LYS A 252 -12.06 -17.90 0.36
N ASP A 253 -11.41 -17.33 -0.67
CA ASP A 253 -9.97 -17.52 -0.90
C ASP A 253 -9.14 -16.98 0.28
N ILE A 254 -9.49 -15.80 0.81
CA ILE A 254 -8.83 -15.21 1.98
C ILE A 254 -9.06 -16.06 3.24
N GLU A 255 -10.27 -16.61 3.44
CA GLU A 255 -10.57 -17.55 4.54
C GLU A 255 -9.73 -18.83 4.44
N ASP A 256 -9.65 -19.42 3.24
CA ASP A 256 -8.86 -20.63 2.98
C ASP A 256 -7.34 -20.36 3.27
N ILE A 257 -6.82 -19.21 2.81
CA ILE A 257 -5.43 -18.78 3.08
C ILE A 257 -5.21 -18.57 4.59
N ALA A 258 -6.16 -17.93 5.30
CA ALA A 258 -6.06 -17.71 6.74
C ALA A 258 -6.13 -19.02 7.53
N ALA A 259 -6.93 -19.99 7.08
CA ALA A 259 -6.99 -21.34 7.67
C ALA A 259 -5.64 -22.06 7.50
N MET A 260 -5.08 -22.11 6.29
CA MET A 260 -3.78 -22.71 6.03
C MET A 260 -2.67 -22.05 6.86
N ALA A 261 -2.72 -20.72 7.04
CA ALA A 261 -1.75 -20.01 7.89
C ALA A 261 -1.84 -20.46 9.36
N ARG A 262 -3.06 -20.62 9.91
CA ARG A 262 -3.27 -21.14 11.27
C ARG A 262 -2.77 -22.57 11.42
N ASP A 263 -3.08 -23.44 10.46
CA ASP A 263 -2.67 -24.85 10.48
C ASP A 263 -1.14 -24.99 10.46
N SER A 264 -0.45 -24.02 9.86
CA SER A 264 1.03 -23.94 9.84
C SER A 264 1.61 -23.11 11.01
N GLY A 265 0.80 -22.73 12.01
CA GLY A 265 1.29 -21.97 13.19
C GLY A 265 1.45 -20.45 12.98
N GLY A 266 0.91 -19.91 11.91
CA GLY A 266 0.93 -18.47 11.61
C GLY A 266 -0.44 -17.81 11.65
N SER A 267 -0.56 -16.63 11.08
CA SER A 267 -1.81 -15.90 10.91
C SER A 267 -1.81 -15.12 9.59
N ALA A 268 -2.98 -15.01 8.93
CA ALA A 268 -3.09 -14.25 7.69
C ALA A 268 -4.39 -13.44 7.67
N LYS A 269 -4.39 -12.40 6.83
CA LYS A 269 -5.55 -11.55 6.54
C LYS A 269 -5.45 -10.98 5.12
N GLN A 270 -6.54 -10.40 4.61
CA GLN A 270 -6.50 -9.61 3.38
C GLN A 270 -5.59 -8.37 3.54
N SER A 271 -5.09 -7.85 2.44
CA SER A 271 -4.42 -6.56 2.37
C SER A 271 -5.22 -5.58 1.52
N GLY A 272 -5.48 -4.39 2.05
CA GLY A 272 -6.31 -3.37 1.40
C GLY A 272 -7.80 -3.52 1.72
N ALA A 273 -8.66 -3.08 0.80
CA ALA A 273 -10.11 -3.06 1.03
C ALA A 273 -10.76 -4.46 1.10
N GLY A 274 -10.03 -5.52 0.78
CA GLY A 274 -10.59 -6.87 0.68
C GLY A 274 -11.25 -7.13 -0.67
N GLY A 275 -12.07 -8.19 -0.73
CA GLY A 275 -12.79 -8.59 -1.95
C GLY A 275 -11.94 -9.32 -2.99
N GLY A 276 -10.74 -9.78 -2.65
CA GLY A 276 -9.78 -10.44 -3.52
C GLY A 276 -8.37 -9.84 -3.40
N ASP A 277 -7.68 -9.67 -4.55
CA ASP A 277 -6.30 -9.21 -4.67
C ASP A 277 -5.31 -10.02 -3.82
N MET A 278 -4.92 -9.52 -2.66
CA MET A 278 -3.80 -10.02 -1.88
C MET A 278 -4.18 -10.39 -0.45
N ALA A 279 -3.60 -11.48 0.03
CA ALA A 279 -3.45 -11.76 1.46
C ALA A 279 -2.01 -11.50 1.92
N VAL A 280 -1.86 -11.21 3.20
CA VAL A 280 -0.56 -11.17 3.87
C VAL A 280 -0.58 -12.16 5.03
N ALA A 281 0.43 -13.03 5.10
CA ALA A 281 0.59 -14.02 6.14
C ALA A 281 1.89 -13.80 6.93
N PHE A 282 1.85 -14.10 8.22
CA PHE A 282 2.93 -13.87 9.18
C PHE A 282 3.21 -15.15 9.98
N PHE A 283 4.50 -15.39 10.23
CA PHE A 283 5.00 -16.59 10.94
C PHE A 283 6.17 -16.23 11.84
N ASP A 284 6.39 -17.04 12.86
CA ASP A 284 7.52 -16.92 13.80
C ASP A 284 8.76 -17.71 13.36
N SER A 285 8.62 -18.60 12.37
CA SER A 285 9.70 -19.46 11.90
C SER A 285 9.70 -19.63 10.38
N ARG A 286 10.85 -20.01 9.84
CA ARG A 286 10.99 -20.35 8.41
C ARG A 286 10.32 -21.66 8.07
N ASP A 287 10.29 -22.62 9.00
CA ASP A 287 9.67 -23.91 8.78
C ASP A 287 8.16 -23.78 8.65
N ALA A 288 7.52 -23.03 9.54
CA ALA A 288 6.09 -22.69 9.46
C ALA A 288 5.73 -21.98 8.15
N LEU A 289 6.56 -21.01 7.70
CA LEU A 289 6.39 -20.36 6.42
C LEU A 289 6.51 -21.32 5.23
N ALA A 290 7.47 -22.28 5.29
CA ALA A 290 7.67 -23.25 4.23
C ALA A 290 6.48 -24.21 4.10
N ASP A 291 5.98 -24.73 5.22
CA ASP A 291 4.79 -25.60 5.27
C ASP A 291 3.54 -24.86 4.73
N PHE A 292 3.35 -23.61 5.13
CA PHE A 292 2.29 -22.77 4.59
C PHE A 292 2.42 -22.57 3.07
N SER A 293 3.61 -22.23 2.60
CA SER A 293 3.84 -21.96 1.17
C SER A 293 3.55 -23.18 0.30
N LYS A 294 3.86 -24.38 0.81
CA LYS A 294 3.52 -25.64 0.16
C LYS A 294 2.01 -25.84 0.10
N SER A 295 1.29 -25.65 1.21
CA SER A 295 -0.17 -25.78 1.29
C SER A 295 -0.89 -24.81 0.35
N VAL A 296 -0.42 -23.55 0.27
CA VAL A 296 -0.91 -22.51 -0.61
C VAL A 296 -0.77 -22.91 -2.07
N HIS A 297 0.41 -23.43 -2.45
CA HIS A 297 0.69 -23.88 -3.81
C HIS A 297 -0.18 -25.10 -4.20
N GLU A 298 -0.34 -26.08 -3.30
CA GLU A 298 -1.20 -27.26 -3.51
C GLU A 298 -2.67 -26.88 -3.73
N LYS A 299 -3.12 -25.77 -3.18
CA LYS A 299 -4.47 -25.21 -3.38
C LYS A 299 -4.59 -24.32 -4.63
N GLY A 300 -3.49 -24.08 -5.35
CA GLY A 300 -3.47 -23.29 -6.58
C GLY A 300 -3.36 -21.78 -6.39
N TYR A 301 -3.05 -21.30 -5.17
CA TYR A 301 -2.69 -19.91 -4.92
C TYR A 301 -1.20 -19.66 -5.17
N GLU A 302 -0.79 -18.39 -5.29
CA GLU A 302 0.58 -18.02 -5.61
C GLU A 302 1.21 -17.15 -4.49
N CYS A 303 2.24 -17.69 -3.83
CA CYS A 303 3.13 -16.91 -2.98
C CYS A 303 4.01 -16.05 -3.88
N LEU A 304 3.93 -14.73 -3.74
CA LEU A 304 4.74 -13.81 -4.53
C LEU A 304 6.11 -13.62 -3.89
N ASP A 305 7.15 -13.74 -4.73
CA ASP A 305 8.51 -13.37 -4.33
C ASP A 305 8.62 -11.84 -4.29
N MET A 306 8.32 -11.27 -3.13
CA MET A 306 8.35 -9.84 -2.86
C MET A 306 8.95 -9.58 -1.48
N CYS A 307 9.75 -8.53 -1.41
CA CYS A 307 10.38 -8.06 -0.18
C CYS A 307 9.93 -6.63 0.17
N ILE A 308 10.14 -6.24 1.43
CA ILE A 308 9.94 -4.85 1.87
C ILE A 308 11.01 -3.96 1.21
N ASP A 309 10.56 -2.99 0.43
CA ASP A 309 11.44 -1.97 -0.18
C ASP A 309 11.80 -0.90 0.84
N LYS A 310 13.05 -0.85 1.27
CA LYS A 310 13.52 0.08 2.30
C LYS A 310 13.74 1.51 1.79
N ALA A 311 13.87 1.71 0.47
CA ALA A 311 14.36 2.96 -0.10
C ALA A 311 13.24 3.98 -0.43
N GLY A 312 12.06 3.49 -0.84
CA GLY A 312 11.01 4.35 -1.38
C GLY A 312 11.36 4.87 -2.79
N VAL A 313 10.90 6.07 -3.12
CA VAL A 313 11.20 6.71 -4.41
C VAL A 313 12.69 6.99 -4.55
N ARG A 314 13.24 6.70 -5.74
CA ARG A 314 14.68 6.91 -6.05
C ARG A 314 14.92 7.09 -7.54
N ILE A 315 16.07 7.71 -7.86
CA ILE A 315 16.62 7.76 -9.22
C ILE A 315 17.35 6.44 -9.50
N GLU A 316 17.10 5.89 -10.69
CA GLU A 316 17.89 4.80 -11.27
C GLU A 316 18.57 5.31 -12.56
N ARG A 317 19.88 5.15 -12.66
CA ARG A 317 20.66 5.51 -13.86
C ARG A 317 20.88 4.22 -14.65
N VAL A 318 20.17 4.08 -15.76
CA VAL A 318 20.27 2.93 -16.69
C VAL A 318 21.20 3.28 -17.87
#